data_7caef5bc9a0c5e1b4198b84c0359f537
#
_entry.id   7caef5bc9a0c5e1b4198b84c0359f537
#
_cell.length_a   1.000
_cell.length_b   1.000
_cell.length_c   1.000
_cell.angle_alpha   90.00
_cell.angle_beta   90.00
_cell.angle_gamma   90.00
#
_symmetry.space_group_name_H-M   'P 1'
#
loop_
_entity.id
_entity.type
_entity.pdbx_description
1 polymer ?
#
loop_
_entity_poly.entity_id
_entity_poly.type
_entity_poly.pdbx_seq_one_letter_code
_entity_poly.pdbx_strand_id
1 'polypeptide(L)'
;TAHLPSASLQGTRVEHDNGRIIFYPIDVILKERPVANIVMVDEAAALPVYLLQQLLEHYHRLIFASTVHGYEGAGRGFSIKFRLVLQRLMPNWRNLHIHQAIRWADDDPLEQFVFTSCLLNAKLPSYDNSSISVKSFADRHRQQKLALIEQENVTIESVSKTQLLQNEALLQQIFAVLVTAHYQTSPSDVKLLLNNTAISLFILRRESDILGVVMLMREGGA
;
A
#
# COMPACT_ATOMS: atom_id res chain seq x y z
N THR A 1 -5.32 6.61 26.69
CA THR A 1 -6.61 7.34 26.79
C THR A 1 -6.37 8.57 27.64
N ALA A 2 -6.31 9.77 27.00
CA ALA A 2 -6.30 11.00 27.74
C ALA A 2 -7.59 11.05 28.60
N HIS A 3 -7.44 11.09 29.91
CA HIS A 3 -8.55 11.25 30.83
C HIS A 3 -9.15 12.64 30.64
N LEU A 4 -10.29 12.72 29.98
CA LEU A 4 -11.13 13.91 29.99
C LEU A 4 -12.03 13.81 31.24
N PRO A 5 -11.87 14.67 32.25
CA PRO A 5 -12.49 14.50 33.56
C PRO A 5 -14.03 14.51 33.58
N SER A 6 -14.67 15.01 32.51
CA SER A 6 -16.13 15.11 32.38
C SER A 6 -16.70 14.25 31.24
N ALA A 7 -15.89 13.36 30.61
CA ALA A 7 -16.36 12.53 29.53
C ALA A 7 -17.07 11.28 30.03
N SER A 8 -18.24 10.96 29.49
CA SER A 8 -18.95 9.71 29.74
C SER A 8 -18.84 8.78 28.54
N LEU A 9 -18.54 7.50 28.78
CA LEU A 9 -18.46 6.44 27.75
C LEU A 9 -19.72 5.57 27.85
N GLN A 10 -20.50 5.52 26.77
CA GLN A 10 -21.68 4.65 26.66
C GLN A 10 -21.57 3.80 25.38
N GLY A 11 -21.06 2.57 25.50
CA GLY A 11 -20.89 1.66 24.38
C GLY A 11 -19.96 2.24 23.31
N THR A 12 -20.51 2.61 22.15
CA THR A 12 -19.79 3.17 21.01
C THR A 12 -19.75 4.71 21.00
N ARG A 13 -20.19 5.36 22.08
CA ARG A 13 -20.37 6.81 22.17
C ARG A 13 -19.62 7.40 23.36
N VAL A 14 -18.89 8.48 23.11
CA VAL A 14 -18.25 9.31 24.12
C VAL A 14 -18.87 10.69 24.07
N GLU A 15 -19.35 11.20 25.20
CA GLU A 15 -19.92 12.54 25.34
C GLU A 15 -19.10 13.37 26.32
N HIS A 16 -18.91 14.64 25.99
CA HIS A 16 -18.24 15.63 26.83
C HIS A 16 -18.82 17.01 26.53
N ASP A 17 -19.37 17.68 27.54
CA ASP A 17 -19.94 19.00 27.48
C ASP A 17 -20.69 19.32 26.17
N ASN A 18 -20.03 19.98 25.23
CA ASN A 18 -20.61 20.43 23.97
C ASN A 18 -20.28 19.53 22.77
N GLY A 19 -19.66 18.37 23.00
CA GLY A 19 -19.22 17.48 21.92
C GLY A 19 -19.54 16.01 22.13
N ARG A 20 -19.63 15.28 21.05
CA ARG A 20 -19.77 13.83 21.08
C ARG A 20 -18.93 13.18 19.99
N ILE A 21 -18.36 12.04 20.31
CA ILE A 21 -17.70 11.15 19.37
C ILE A 21 -18.51 9.85 19.32
N ILE A 22 -18.87 9.40 18.13
CA ILE A 22 -19.63 8.19 17.94
C ILE A 22 -18.84 7.31 16.97
N PHE A 23 -18.62 6.05 17.33
CA PHE A 23 -18.03 5.06 16.45
C PHE A 23 -19.12 4.43 15.57
N TYR A 24 -18.85 4.38 14.28
CA TYR A 24 -19.68 3.69 13.30
C TYR A 24 -18.83 2.71 12.50
N PRO A 25 -19.29 1.46 12.31
CA PRO A 25 -18.76 0.60 11.25
C PRO A 25 -18.95 1.26 9.88
N ILE A 26 -18.03 0.97 8.93
CA ILE A 26 -18.01 1.64 7.62
C ILE A 26 -19.30 1.41 6.81
N ASP A 27 -19.88 0.24 6.87
CA ASP A 27 -21.15 -0.10 6.23
C ASP A 27 -22.33 0.69 6.81
N VAL A 28 -22.34 0.88 8.12
CA VAL A 28 -23.40 1.64 8.83
C VAL A 28 -23.30 3.13 8.49
N ILE A 29 -22.12 3.75 8.58
CA ILE A 29 -21.98 5.18 8.28
C ILE A 29 -22.32 5.50 6.82
N LEU A 30 -22.01 4.60 5.88
CA LEU A 30 -22.35 4.77 4.47
C LEU A 30 -23.85 4.61 4.19
N LYS A 31 -24.53 3.76 4.95
CA LYS A 31 -25.97 3.54 4.83
C LYS A 31 -26.79 4.63 5.51
N GLU A 32 -26.47 4.95 6.76
CA GLU A 32 -27.26 5.86 7.60
C GLU A 32 -26.93 7.32 7.37
N ARG A 33 -25.71 7.64 6.94
CA ARG A 33 -25.19 8.98 6.63
C ARG A 33 -25.47 9.97 7.76
N PRO A 34 -25.10 9.67 9.01
CA PRO A 34 -25.36 10.56 10.14
C PRO A 34 -24.71 11.93 9.95
N VAL A 35 -25.36 12.97 10.44
CA VAL A 35 -24.81 14.32 10.42
C VAL A 35 -23.59 14.38 11.33
N ALA A 36 -22.45 14.77 10.76
CA ALA A 36 -21.19 14.91 11.49
C ALA A 36 -20.46 16.20 11.08
N ASN A 37 -19.82 16.85 12.05
CA ASN A 37 -18.96 18.00 11.77
C ASN A 37 -17.62 17.57 11.17
N ILE A 38 -17.08 16.44 11.63
CA ILE A 38 -15.84 15.82 11.16
C ILE A 38 -16.04 14.30 11.16
N VAL A 39 -15.56 13.62 10.13
CA VAL A 39 -15.47 12.18 10.10
C VAL A 39 -13.98 11.79 10.15
N MET A 40 -13.62 10.94 11.09
CA MET A 40 -12.28 10.38 11.22
C MET A 40 -12.31 8.90 10.85
N VAL A 41 -11.46 8.51 9.93
CA VAL A 41 -11.31 7.12 9.47
C VAL A 41 -9.96 6.64 9.94
N ASP A 42 -9.97 5.76 10.91
CA ASP A 42 -8.77 5.09 11.41
C ASP A 42 -8.47 3.86 10.55
N GLU A 43 -7.19 3.49 10.43
CA GLU A 43 -6.70 2.40 9.59
C GLU A 43 -7.27 2.44 8.16
N ALA A 44 -7.29 3.63 7.57
CA ALA A 44 -7.93 3.86 6.27
C ALA A 44 -7.37 2.98 5.15
N ALA A 45 -6.09 2.56 5.24
CA ALA A 45 -5.47 1.67 4.26
C ALA A 45 -6.05 0.24 4.28
N ALA A 46 -6.68 -0.18 5.37
CA ALA A 46 -7.36 -1.47 5.46
C ALA A 46 -8.70 -1.48 4.70
N LEU A 47 -9.22 -0.30 4.36
CA LEU A 47 -10.51 -0.18 3.68
C LEU A 47 -10.34 -0.08 2.15
N PRO A 48 -11.23 -0.70 1.37
CA PRO A 48 -11.28 -0.52 -0.07
C PRO A 48 -11.46 0.95 -0.47
N VAL A 49 -10.68 1.44 -1.43
CA VAL A 49 -10.68 2.86 -1.86
C VAL A 49 -12.07 3.35 -2.28
N TYR A 50 -12.91 2.49 -2.87
CA TYR A 50 -14.26 2.87 -3.28
C TYR A 50 -15.18 3.23 -2.10
N LEU A 51 -14.99 2.64 -0.92
CA LEU A 51 -15.74 3.01 0.30
C LEU A 51 -15.30 4.38 0.81
N LEU A 52 -13.99 4.64 0.78
CA LEU A 52 -13.45 5.95 1.17
C LEU A 52 -13.90 7.05 0.20
N GLN A 53 -14.01 6.71 -1.09
CA GLN A 53 -14.57 7.64 -2.08
C GLN A 53 -16.02 8.01 -1.75
N GLN A 54 -16.86 7.06 -1.37
CA GLN A 54 -18.25 7.34 -0.97
C GLN A 54 -18.32 8.27 0.25
N LEU A 55 -17.39 8.14 1.21
CA LEU A 55 -17.30 9.08 2.33
C LEU A 55 -16.93 10.49 1.86
N LEU A 56 -15.96 10.61 0.93
CA LEU A 56 -15.54 11.90 0.35
C LEU A 56 -16.68 12.59 -0.44
N GLU A 57 -17.54 11.83 -1.07
CA GLU A 57 -18.68 12.35 -1.82
C GLU A 57 -19.79 12.89 -0.89
N HIS A 58 -19.84 12.42 0.35
CA HIS A 58 -20.90 12.80 1.29
C HIS A 58 -20.46 13.80 2.35
N TYR A 59 -19.24 13.65 2.90
CA TYR A 59 -18.74 14.49 3.99
C TYR A 59 -17.67 15.47 3.50
N HIS A 60 -17.69 16.70 4.06
CA HIS A 60 -16.78 17.77 3.62
C HIS A 60 -15.53 17.93 4.50
N ARG A 61 -15.53 17.35 5.69
CA ARG A 61 -14.40 17.41 6.62
C ARG A 61 -14.05 16.01 7.08
N LEU A 62 -12.97 15.48 6.51
CA LEU A 62 -12.53 14.11 6.79
C LEU A 62 -11.04 14.11 7.18
N ILE A 63 -10.71 13.20 8.07
CA ILE A 63 -9.35 12.86 8.45
C ILE A 63 -9.18 11.36 8.22
N PHE A 64 -8.22 10.98 7.40
CA PHE A 64 -7.85 9.59 7.18
C PHE A 64 -6.51 9.34 7.88
N ALA A 65 -6.52 8.49 8.88
CA ALA A 65 -5.31 8.02 9.54
C ALA A 65 -4.93 6.64 9.00
N SER A 66 -3.66 6.44 8.71
CA SER A 66 -3.14 5.16 8.25
C SER A 66 -1.64 5.08 8.45
N THR A 67 -1.13 3.87 8.57
CA THR A 67 0.30 3.61 8.57
C THR A 67 0.80 3.34 7.15
N VAL A 68 2.03 3.74 6.86
CA VAL A 68 2.67 3.48 5.55
C VAL A 68 3.26 2.07 5.51
N HIS A 69 3.69 1.57 6.64
CA HIS A 69 4.38 0.28 6.82
C HIS A 69 3.66 -0.64 7.80
N GLY A 70 2.34 -0.53 7.89
CA GLY A 70 1.54 -1.35 8.80
C GLY A 70 1.35 -2.78 8.30
N TYR A 71 0.93 -3.63 9.21
CA TYR A 71 0.60 -5.04 8.95
C TYR A 71 -0.68 -5.21 8.10
N GLU A 72 -1.44 -4.15 7.90
CA GLU A 72 -2.63 -4.14 7.04
C GLU A 72 -2.31 -4.38 5.55
N GLY A 73 -1.02 -4.38 5.21
CA GLY A 73 -0.52 -4.77 3.89
C GLY A 73 -0.85 -3.84 2.72
N ALA A 74 -1.59 -2.76 2.97
CA ALA A 74 -2.13 -1.91 1.90
C ALA A 74 -1.40 -0.57 1.73
N GLY A 75 -0.43 -0.23 2.59
CA GLY A 75 0.07 1.14 2.78
C GLY A 75 0.51 1.87 1.52
N ARG A 76 1.35 1.26 0.67
CA ARG A 76 1.87 1.97 -0.52
C ARG A 76 0.90 1.97 -1.69
N GLY A 77 0.32 0.81 -2.03
CA GLY A 77 -0.67 0.71 -3.10
C GLY A 77 -1.91 1.55 -2.81
N PHE A 78 -2.34 1.55 -1.55
CA PHE A 78 -3.39 2.42 -1.06
C PHE A 78 -3.04 3.90 -1.25
N SER A 79 -1.89 4.35 -0.76
CA SER A 79 -1.47 5.75 -0.84
C SER A 79 -1.45 6.27 -2.28
N ILE A 80 -0.98 5.47 -3.23
CA ILE A 80 -0.94 5.85 -4.64
C ILE A 80 -2.36 5.97 -5.21
N LYS A 81 -3.19 4.96 -5.04
CA LYS A 81 -4.56 4.92 -5.60
C LYS A 81 -5.47 5.96 -4.94
N PHE A 82 -5.42 6.06 -3.62
CA PHE A 82 -6.25 6.98 -2.88
C PHE A 82 -5.85 8.45 -3.11
N ARG A 83 -4.57 8.73 -3.30
CA ARG A 83 -4.09 10.06 -3.68
C ARG A 83 -4.73 10.57 -4.99
N LEU A 84 -4.87 9.69 -5.99
CA LEU A 84 -5.53 10.06 -7.25
C LEU A 84 -7.01 10.41 -7.04
N VAL A 85 -7.70 9.69 -6.16
CA VAL A 85 -9.09 10.00 -5.78
C VAL A 85 -9.17 11.34 -5.05
N LEU A 86 -8.27 11.57 -4.07
CA LEU A 86 -8.20 12.83 -3.33
C LEU A 86 -7.91 14.01 -4.26
N GLN A 87 -6.96 13.90 -5.17
CA GLN A 87 -6.64 14.96 -6.14
C GLN A 87 -7.84 15.33 -7.01
N ARG A 88 -8.67 14.34 -7.36
CA ARG A 88 -9.86 14.55 -8.19
C ARG A 88 -11.02 15.17 -7.41
N LEU A 89 -11.32 14.65 -6.21
CA LEU A 89 -12.52 15.03 -5.43
C LEU A 89 -12.27 16.17 -4.43
N MET A 90 -11.06 16.24 -3.91
CA MET A 90 -10.67 17.18 -2.84
C MET A 90 -9.31 17.82 -3.15
N PRO A 91 -9.19 18.69 -4.18
CA PRO A 91 -7.88 19.20 -4.65
C PRO A 91 -7.08 19.96 -3.57
N ASN A 92 -7.76 20.45 -2.53
CA ASN A 92 -7.11 21.15 -1.41
C ASN A 92 -6.74 20.24 -0.23
N TRP A 93 -6.75 18.90 -0.42
CA TRP A 93 -6.35 17.97 0.62
C TRP A 93 -4.89 18.18 1.06
N ARG A 94 -4.58 17.82 2.29
CA ARG A 94 -3.23 17.93 2.85
C ARG A 94 -2.77 16.58 3.35
N ASN A 95 -1.52 16.25 3.10
CA ASN A 95 -0.85 15.09 3.70
C ASN A 95 -0.04 15.57 4.90
N LEU A 96 -0.26 14.95 6.04
CA LEU A 96 0.51 15.16 7.26
C LEU A 96 1.23 13.84 7.59
N HIS A 97 2.47 13.94 8.02
CA HIS A 97 3.25 12.79 8.45
C HIS A 97 3.71 13.00 9.89
N ILE A 98 3.42 12.02 10.74
CA ILE A 98 3.86 12.00 12.14
C ILE A 98 5.12 11.13 12.17
N HIS A 99 6.26 11.76 12.42
CA HIS A 99 7.56 11.08 12.43
C HIS A 99 7.88 10.45 13.78
N GLN A 100 7.44 11.09 14.86
CA GLN A 100 7.75 10.63 16.20
C GLN A 100 6.85 9.47 16.62
N ALA A 101 7.45 8.34 16.93
CA ALA A 101 6.77 7.20 17.52
C ALA A 101 6.31 7.52 18.94
N ILE A 102 5.13 7.02 19.35
CA ILE A 102 4.59 7.21 20.71
C ILE A 102 5.00 6.06 21.63
N ARG A 103 5.17 4.85 21.07
CA ARG A 103 5.35 3.60 21.85
C ARG A 103 6.82 3.24 22.07
N TRP A 104 7.74 3.76 21.27
CA TRP A 104 9.18 3.47 21.30
C TRP A 104 9.99 4.72 20.97
N ALA A 105 11.28 4.66 21.29
CA ALA A 105 12.19 5.76 21.03
C ALA A 105 12.54 5.88 19.54
N ASP A 106 13.02 7.05 19.16
CA ASP A 106 13.59 7.24 17.83
C ASP A 106 14.80 6.28 17.66
N ASP A 107 14.96 5.74 16.46
CA ASP A 107 16.02 4.77 16.12
C ASP A 107 15.99 3.46 16.93
N ASP A 108 14.79 2.99 17.31
CA ASP A 108 14.63 1.72 18.02
C ASP A 108 15.22 0.54 17.21
N PRO A 109 16.16 -0.22 17.80
CA PRO A 109 16.84 -1.30 17.08
C PRO A 109 15.91 -2.46 16.70
N LEU A 110 14.83 -2.69 17.45
CA LEU A 110 13.83 -3.70 17.10
C LEU A 110 13.03 -3.27 15.90
N GLU A 111 12.64 -1.99 15.81
CA GLU A 111 11.97 -1.44 14.64
C GLU A 111 12.87 -1.61 13.41
N GLN A 112 14.14 -1.21 13.48
CA GLN A 112 15.11 -1.37 12.39
C GLN A 112 15.27 -2.83 11.96
N PHE A 113 15.36 -3.75 12.93
CA PHE A 113 15.43 -5.17 12.65
C PHE A 113 14.20 -5.69 11.91
N VAL A 114 13.00 -5.30 12.34
CA VAL A 114 11.74 -5.68 11.68
C VAL A 114 11.67 -5.10 10.27
N PHE A 115 12.00 -3.83 10.09
CA PHE A 115 12.02 -3.18 8.78
C PHE A 115 12.96 -3.87 7.79
N THR A 116 14.15 -4.25 8.25
CA THR A 116 15.14 -4.94 7.42
C THR A 116 14.71 -6.37 7.14
N SER A 117 14.34 -7.13 8.17
CA SER A 117 14.00 -8.56 8.03
C SER A 117 12.72 -8.80 7.20
N CYS A 118 11.76 -7.89 7.29
CA CYS A 118 10.49 -7.98 6.56
C CYS A 118 10.48 -7.15 5.26
N LEU A 119 11.61 -6.57 4.87
CA LEU A 119 11.76 -5.72 3.68
C LEU A 119 10.75 -4.56 3.60
N LEU A 120 10.31 -4.03 4.75
CA LEU A 120 9.31 -2.95 4.80
C LEU A 120 9.81 -1.65 4.17
N ASN A 121 11.12 -1.46 4.07
CA ASN A 121 11.78 -0.34 3.40
C ASN A 121 12.04 -0.56 1.90
N ALA A 122 11.68 -1.72 1.33
CA ALA A 122 11.90 -1.99 -0.07
C ALA A 122 11.21 -0.92 -0.93
N LYS A 123 11.97 -0.18 -1.76
CA LYS A 123 11.47 0.90 -2.61
C LYS A 123 11.75 0.56 -4.06
N LEU A 124 10.80 0.89 -4.95
CA LEU A 124 11.10 0.90 -6.37
C LEU A 124 12.21 1.91 -6.63
N PRO A 125 13.15 1.61 -7.54
CA PRO A 125 14.07 2.61 -8.05
C PRO A 125 13.28 3.82 -8.57
N SER A 126 13.78 5.04 -8.36
CA SER A 126 13.21 6.23 -8.97
C SER A 126 13.56 6.20 -10.44
N TYR A 127 12.64 5.82 -11.29
CA TYR A 127 12.81 5.95 -12.73
C TYR A 127 12.63 7.41 -13.10
N ASP A 128 13.59 7.93 -13.85
CA ASP A 128 13.43 9.23 -14.49
C ASP A 128 12.37 9.08 -15.60
N ASN A 129 11.16 9.55 -15.32
CA ASN A 129 10.03 9.49 -16.24
C ASN A 129 10.19 10.39 -17.49
N SER A 130 11.34 11.06 -17.64
CA SER A 130 11.59 11.97 -18.76
C SER A 130 11.67 11.26 -20.13
N SER A 131 11.89 9.95 -20.15
CA SER A 131 12.03 9.16 -21.38
C SER A 131 10.83 8.23 -21.69
N ILE A 132 9.90 8.03 -20.74
CA ILE A 132 8.72 7.21 -20.99
C ILE A 132 7.49 8.12 -21.08
N SER A 133 7.19 8.59 -22.28
CA SER A 133 5.88 9.17 -22.57
C SER A 133 4.81 8.09 -22.37
N VAL A 134 4.17 8.09 -21.20
CA VAL A 134 2.98 7.28 -20.90
C VAL A 134 1.79 7.88 -21.67
N LYS A 135 1.90 7.99 -22.98
CA LYS A 135 0.75 8.16 -23.83
C LYS A 135 0.11 6.80 -24.00
N SER A 136 -0.97 6.60 -23.24
CA SER A 136 -2.02 5.60 -23.45
C SER A 136 -1.52 4.26 -24.02
N PHE A 137 -1.18 3.33 -23.13
CA PHE A 137 -0.88 1.94 -23.48
C PHE A 137 -2.10 1.19 -24.08
N ALA A 138 -3.27 1.81 -24.10
CA ALA A 138 -4.50 1.21 -24.59
C ALA A 138 -4.59 1.13 -26.12
N ASP A 139 -3.91 2.00 -26.87
CA ASP A 139 -4.18 2.21 -28.31
C ASP A 139 -3.10 1.72 -29.27
N ARG A 140 -2.03 1.04 -28.84
CA ARG A 140 -1.02 0.50 -29.74
C ARG A 140 -1.17 -1.00 -29.93
N HIS A 141 -1.34 -1.38 -31.19
CA HIS A 141 -1.44 -2.78 -31.63
C HIS A 141 -0.33 -3.68 -31.03
N ARG A 142 -0.70 -4.92 -30.68
CA ARG A 142 0.15 -5.94 -30.04
C ARG A 142 1.52 -6.13 -30.73
N GLN A 143 1.60 -5.98 -32.04
CA GLN A 143 2.85 -6.09 -32.80
C GLN A 143 3.82 -4.93 -32.58
N GLN A 144 3.35 -3.70 -32.40
CA GLN A 144 4.22 -2.56 -32.07
C GLN A 144 4.77 -2.65 -30.63
N LYS A 145 4.04 -3.27 -29.70
CA LYS A 145 4.53 -3.51 -28.35
C LYS A 145 5.68 -4.51 -28.30
N LEU A 146 5.63 -5.56 -29.09
CA LEU A 146 6.72 -6.55 -29.18
C LEU A 146 7.99 -5.93 -29.79
N ALA A 147 7.87 -5.14 -30.85
CA ALA A 147 9.00 -4.44 -31.45
C ALA A 147 9.66 -3.41 -30.51
N LEU A 148 8.90 -2.74 -29.67
CA LEU A 148 9.43 -1.84 -28.64
C LEU A 148 10.19 -2.57 -27.53
N ILE A 149 9.72 -3.77 -27.13
CA ILE A 149 10.38 -4.61 -26.14
C ILE A 149 11.73 -5.11 -26.67
N GLU A 150 11.80 -5.50 -27.95
CA GLU A 150 13.04 -5.94 -28.60
C GLU A 150 14.07 -4.79 -28.77
N GLN A 151 13.62 -3.55 -28.98
CA GLN A 151 14.49 -2.38 -29.09
C GLN A 151 15.07 -1.90 -27.75
N GLU A 152 14.43 -2.22 -26.61
CA GLU A 152 14.82 -1.70 -25.29
C GLU A 152 15.68 -2.70 -24.47
N ASN A 153 16.24 -3.75 -25.05
CA ASN A 153 17.02 -4.79 -24.34
C ASN A 153 16.32 -5.35 -23.10
N VAL A 154 15.02 -5.62 -23.21
CA VAL A 154 14.24 -6.18 -22.12
C VAL A 154 14.32 -7.70 -22.17
N THR A 155 14.70 -8.33 -21.06
CA THR A 155 14.81 -9.78 -20.91
C THR A 155 13.81 -10.32 -19.90
N ILE A 156 13.40 -11.59 -20.08
CA ILE A 156 12.63 -12.34 -19.10
C ILE A 156 13.53 -13.42 -18.53
N GLU A 157 13.67 -13.42 -17.21
CA GLU A 157 14.54 -14.35 -16.49
C GLU A 157 13.74 -15.10 -15.42
N SER A 158 14.04 -16.41 -15.27
CA SER A 158 13.57 -17.18 -14.12
C SER A 158 14.51 -16.97 -12.95
N VAL A 159 13.95 -16.72 -11.77
CA VAL A 159 14.74 -16.49 -10.55
C VAL A 159 14.54 -17.66 -9.60
N SER A 160 15.65 -18.32 -9.25
CA SER A 160 15.65 -19.38 -8.26
C SER A 160 15.66 -18.85 -6.83
N LYS A 161 15.19 -19.66 -5.88
CA LYS A 161 15.23 -19.33 -4.46
C LYS A 161 16.67 -19.16 -3.93
N THR A 162 17.59 -19.95 -4.45
CA THR A 162 19.01 -19.85 -4.11
C THR A 162 19.56 -18.48 -4.50
N GLN A 163 19.20 -17.97 -5.68
CA GLN A 163 19.59 -16.63 -6.10
C GLN A 163 19.00 -15.54 -5.20
N LEU A 164 17.74 -15.70 -4.77
CA LEU A 164 17.10 -14.75 -3.85
C LEU A 164 17.79 -14.72 -2.48
N LEU A 165 18.16 -15.90 -1.95
CA LEU A 165 18.83 -16.02 -0.65
C LEU A 165 20.27 -15.49 -0.68
N GLN A 166 20.94 -15.57 -1.83
CA GLN A 166 22.33 -15.11 -1.99
C GLN A 166 22.43 -13.64 -2.42
N ASN A 167 21.33 -13.04 -2.87
CA ASN A 167 21.33 -11.68 -3.38
C ASN A 167 20.18 -10.87 -2.77
N GLU A 168 20.46 -10.23 -1.64
CA GLU A 168 19.49 -9.40 -0.90
C GLU A 168 18.98 -8.23 -1.76
N ALA A 169 19.84 -7.60 -2.56
CA ALA A 169 19.44 -6.49 -3.42
C ALA A 169 18.41 -6.93 -4.47
N LEU A 170 18.59 -8.11 -5.07
CA LEU A 170 17.63 -8.71 -5.99
C LEU A 170 16.30 -9.00 -5.29
N LEU A 171 16.35 -9.58 -4.08
CA LEU A 171 15.16 -9.86 -3.28
C LEU A 171 14.39 -8.57 -2.94
N GLN A 172 15.12 -7.52 -2.52
CA GLN A 172 14.51 -6.21 -2.22
C GLN A 172 13.84 -5.58 -3.44
N GLN A 173 14.46 -5.61 -4.61
CA GLN A 173 13.88 -5.07 -5.84
C GLN A 173 12.61 -5.84 -6.25
N ILE A 174 12.66 -7.17 -6.25
CA ILE A 174 11.50 -8.02 -6.57
C ILE A 174 10.37 -7.75 -5.60
N PHE A 175 10.67 -7.72 -4.29
CA PHE A 175 9.67 -7.48 -3.27
C PHE A 175 9.07 -6.08 -3.38
N ALA A 176 9.87 -5.06 -3.71
CA ALA A 176 9.39 -3.70 -3.95
C ALA A 176 8.37 -3.62 -5.10
N VAL A 177 8.60 -4.36 -6.19
CA VAL A 177 7.64 -4.45 -7.30
C VAL A 177 6.34 -5.12 -6.84
N LEU A 178 6.44 -6.26 -6.13
CA LEU A 178 5.27 -6.99 -5.62
C LEU A 178 4.43 -6.13 -4.67
N VAL A 179 5.06 -5.47 -3.70
CA VAL A 179 4.38 -4.58 -2.73
C VAL A 179 3.68 -3.41 -3.41
N THR A 180 4.28 -2.86 -4.46
CA THR A 180 3.70 -1.72 -5.18
C THR A 180 2.54 -2.13 -6.08
N ALA A 181 2.62 -3.34 -6.67
CA ALA A 181 1.62 -3.85 -7.60
C ALA A 181 0.41 -4.49 -6.90
N HIS A 182 0.61 -5.11 -5.73
CA HIS A 182 -0.45 -5.79 -4.99
C HIS A 182 -1.18 -4.86 -4.02
N TYR A 183 -2.47 -5.08 -3.87
CA TYR A 183 -3.34 -4.31 -2.98
C TYR A 183 -3.06 -4.61 -1.50
N GLN A 184 -2.66 -5.85 -1.19
CA GLN A 184 -2.33 -6.29 0.15
C GLN A 184 -1.05 -7.12 0.11
N THR A 185 0.00 -6.64 0.74
CA THR A 185 1.24 -7.36 0.99
C THR A 185 1.55 -7.32 2.47
N SER A 186 1.93 -8.46 3.01
CA SER A 186 2.26 -8.65 4.41
C SER A 186 3.72 -9.08 4.57
N PRO A 187 4.31 -8.93 5.75
CA PRO A 187 5.63 -9.52 6.05
C PRO A 187 5.69 -11.03 5.79
N SER A 188 4.55 -11.71 5.89
CA SER A 188 4.44 -13.15 5.59
C SER A 188 4.68 -13.48 4.12
N ASP A 189 4.52 -12.52 3.22
CA ASP A 189 4.73 -12.74 1.78
C ASP A 189 6.20 -12.95 1.42
N VAL A 190 7.13 -12.32 2.16
CA VAL A 190 8.57 -12.61 2.04
C VAL A 190 8.83 -14.06 2.40
N LYS A 191 8.24 -14.54 3.51
CA LYS A 191 8.36 -15.93 3.93
C LYS A 191 7.74 -16.89 2.90
N LEU A 192 6.58 -16.54 2.36
CA LEU A 192 5.91 -17.32 1.32
C LEU A 192 6.79 -17.43 0.06
N LEU A 193 7.34 -16.30 -0.38
CA LEU A 193 8.22 -16.22 -1.54
C LEU A 193 9.46 -17.10 -1.39
N LEU A 194 10.08 -17.11 -0.21
CA LEU A 194 11.32 -17.85 0.05
C LEU A 194 11.08 -19.34 0.33
N ASN A 195 10.01 -19.71 1.03
CA ASN A 195 9.81 -21.07 1.55
C ASN A 195 8.90 -21.95 0.70
N ASN A 196 7.96 -21.39 -0.07
CA ASN A 196 6.99 -22.20 -0.81
C ASN A 196 7.59 -22.76 -2.09
N THR A 197 7.82 -24.07 -2.14
CA THR A 197 8.40 -24.78 -3.31
C THR A 197 7.49 -24.81 -4.53
N ALA A 198 6.20 -24.56 -4.40
CA ALA A 198 5.25 -24.49 -5.50
C ALA A 198 5.33 -23.17 -6.29
N ILE A 199 6.08 -22.17 -5.78
CA ILE A 199 6.22 -20.88 -6.43
C ILE A 199 7.39 -20.89 -7.41
N SER A 200 7.08 -20.48 -8.65
CA SER A 200 8.05 -20.13 -9.70
C SER A 200 8.02 -18.62 -9.92
N LEU A 201 9.19 -17.98 -9.96
CA LEU A 201 9.34 -16.56 -10.08
C LEU A 201 10.02 -16.18 -11.39
N PHE A 202 9.45 -15.21 -12.09
CA PHE A 202 10.00 -14.64 -13.32
C PHE A 202 10.07 -13.12 -13.16
N ILE A 203 11.14 -12.54 -13.68
CA ILE A 203 11.33 -11.08 -13.70
C ILE A 203 11.43 -10.60 -15.14
N LEU A 204 10.87 -9.42 -15.38
CA LEU A 204 11.10 -8.64 -16.58
C LEU A 204 12.17 -7.61 -16.22
N ARG A 205 13.32 -7.68 -16.90
CA ARG A 205 14.50 -6.87 -16.60
C ARG A 205 14.91 -6.04 -17.81
N ARG A 206 15.34 -4.82 -17.53
CA ARG A 206 16.07 -3.97 -18.48
C ARG A 206 17.36 -3.55 -17.79
N GLU A 207 18.50 -4.02 -18.30
CA GLU A 207 19.81 -3.83 -17.67
C GLU A 207 19.81 -4.29 -16.20
N SER A 208 20.01 -3.37 -15.25
CA SER A 208 19.96 -3.63 -13.80
C SER A 208 18.55 -3.55 -13.20
N ASP A 209 17.59 -3.00 -13.94
CA ASP A 209 16.29 -2.61 -13.42
C ASP A 209 15.23 -3.69 -13.61
N ILE A 210 14.49 -4.00 -12.55
CA ILE A 210 13.35 -4.89 -12.60
C ILE A 210 12.09 -4.08 -12.90
N LEU A 211 11.54 -4.30 -14.09
CA LEU A 211 10.35 -3.61 -14.59
C LEU A 211 9.05 -4.32 -14.22
N GLY A 212 9.12 -5.62 -13.96
CA GLY A 212 7.97 -6.42 -13.62
C GLY A 212 8.35 -7.75 -12.98
N VAL A 213 7.41 -8.32 -12.24
CA VAL A 213 7.56 -9.61 -11.57
C VAL A 213 6.30 -10.44 -11.83
N VAL A 214 6.49 -11.71 -12.17
CA VAL A 214 5.42 -12.69 -12.29
C VAL A 214 5.69 -13.83 -11.31
N MET A 215 4.75 -14.05 -10.42
CA MET A 215 4.76 -15.15 -9.47
C MET A 215 3.71 -16.18 -9.88
N LEU A 216 4.14 -17.39 -10.21
CA LEU A 216 3.27 -18.50 -10.53
C LEU A 216 3.27 -19.50 -9.38
N MET A 217 2.11 -19.88 -8.91
CA MET A 217 1.95 -20.91 -7.89
C MET A 217 1.22 -22.11 -8.49
N ARG A 218 1.77 -23.30 -8.30
CA ARG A 218 1.08 -24.54 -8.66
C ARG A 218 -0.03 -24.80 -7.64
N GLU A 219 -1.25 -24.90 -8.13
CA GLU A 219 -2.41 -25.31 -7.34
C GLU A 219 -2.92 -26.64 -7.87
N GLY A 220 -3.30 -27.54 -6.94
CA GLY A 220 -3.80 -28.87 -7.30
C GLY A 220 -2.67 -29.83 -7.64
N GLY A 221 -2.50 -30.83 -6.84
CA GLY A 221 -1.67 -32.00 -7.05
C GLY A 221 -2.30 -33.14 -6.27
N ALA A 222 -2.67 -34.20 -6.99
CA ALA A 222 -3.01 -35.47 -6.36
C ALA A 222 -1.73 -36.09 -5.82
#